data_001736d8b8e8bf4a21a0a850cb0118cc
#
_entry.id   001736d8b8e8bf4a21a0a850cb0118cc
#
_cell.length_a   1.000
_cell.length_b   1.000
_cell.length_c   1.000
_cell.angle_alpha   90.00
_cell.angle_beta   90.00
_cell.angle_gamma   90.00
#
_symmetry.space_group_name_H-M   'P 1'
#
loop_
_entity.id
_entity.type
_entity.pdbx_description
1 polymer ?
#
loop_
_entity_poly.entity_id
_entity_poly.type
_entity_poly.pdbx_seq_one_letter_code
_entity_poly.pdbx_strand_id
1 'polypeptide(L)'
;METRHTGKYVIGGVVLVLIGAIISALSDPYLPASLSNAKKGYQAGFDAAKALVLNSGVGNLIKTPDDIRTLQGTVTAVSGSTLTLHLRSVNPFDDPALADRTVLLDASTTIVKLVPKDPAAYQAELASFTKASQGSTASATPPALFSTVVASAASLTVGGPISVTASENIKTLKEFAASDIQILPGTSTP
;
A
#
# COMPACT_ATOMS: atom_id res chain seq x y z
N MET A 1 -9.20 21.61 -45.69
CA MET A 1 -8.26 21.68 -44.56
C MET A 1 -8.88 20.95 -43.38
N GLU A 2 -8.92 19.60 -43.45
CA GLU A 2 -9.72 18.78 -42.53
C GLU A 2 -9.15 17.37 -42.44
N THR A 3 -8.09 17.18 -41.66
CA THR A 3 -7.51 15.85 -41.42
C THR A 3 -6.80 15.73 -40.04
N ARG A 4 -7.31 16.35 -38.95
CA ARG A 4 -6.65 16.30 -37.66
C ARG A 4 -7.38 15.56 -36.53
N HIS A 5 -8.56 15.01 -36.77
CA HIS A 5 -9.33 14.35 -35.70
C HIS A 5 -9.37 12.82 -35.74
N THR A 6 -9.04 12.19 -36.85
CA THR A 6 -9.16 10.73 -37.05
C THR A 6 -8.13 9.93 -36.22
N GLY A 7 -6.93 10.48 -36.01
CA GLY A 7 -5.86 9.77 -35.28
C GLY A 7 -6.17 9.52 -33.80
N LYS A 8 -6.91 10.41 -33.14
CA LYS A 8 -7.22 10.28 -31.71
C LYS A 8 -8.21 9.15 -31.42
N TYR A 9 -9.14 8.89 -32.32
CA TYR A 9 -10.14 7.82 -32.16
C TYR A 9 -9.57 6.44 -32.48
N VAL A 10 -8.59 6.34 -33.37
CA VAL A 10 -7.92 5.07 -33.69
C VAL A 10 -7.08 4.59 -32.50
N ILE A 11 -6.34 5.49 -31.84
CA ILE A 11 -5.54 5.14 -30.66
C ILE A 11 -6.46 4.74 -29.50
N GLY A 12 -7.55 5.46 -29.25
CA GLY A 12 -8.53 5.12 -28.23
C GLY A 12 -9.21 3.76 -28.46
N GLY A 13 -9.53 3.43 -29.72
CA GLY A 13 -10.12 2.16 -30.10
C GLY A 13 -9.19 0.98 -29.90
N VAL A 14 -7.92 1.11 -30.23
CA VAL A 14 -6.91 0.05 -30.04
C VAL A 14 -6.66 -0.22 -28.55
N VAL A 15 -6.62 0.81 -27.72
CA VAL A 15 -6.46 0.64 -26.26
C VAL A 15 -7.68 -0.05 -25.65
N LEU A 16 -8.91 0.30 -26.05
CA LEU A 16 -10.15 -0.34 -25.57
C LEU A 16 -10.23 -1.81 -25.98
N VAL A 17 -9.84 -2.16 -27.20
CA VAL A 17 -9.80 -3.55 -27.67
C VAL A 17 -8.77 -4.37 -26.91
N LEU A 18 -7.62 -3.80 -26.59
CA LEU A 18 -6.59 -4.47 -25.78
C LEU A 18 -7.05 -4.69 -24.33
N ILE A 19 -7.73 -3.73 -23.72
CA ILE A 19 -8.30 -3.87 -22.37
C ILE A 19 -9.45 -4.90 -22.37
N GLY A 20 -10.32 -4.90 -23.38
CA GLY A 20 -11.40 -5.88 -23.51
C GLY A 20 -10.91 -7.32 -23.68
N ALA A 21 -9.84 -7.53 -24.42
CA ALA A 21 -9.21 -8.84 -24.62
C ALA A 21 -8.57 -9.39 -23.31
N ILE A 22 -8.06 -8.52 -22.46
CA ILE A 22 -7.46 -8.91 -21.18
C ILE A 22 -8.54 -9.33 -20.16
N ILE A 23 -9.68 -8.64 -20.12
CA ILE A 23 -10.77 -8.95 -19.17
C ILE A 23 -11.46 -10.27 -19.53
N SER A 24 -11.67 -10.57 -20.80
CA SER A 24 -12.29 -11.84 -21.24
C SER A 24 -11.41 -13.05 -20.98
N ALA A 25 -10.08 -12.91 -21.00
CA ALA A 25 -9.14 -14.01 -20.80
C ALA A 25 -9.05 -14.50 -19.34
N LEU A 26 -9.58 -13.74 -18.38
CA LEU A 26 -9.51 -14.08 -16.97
C LEU A 26 -10.71 -14.85 -16.42
N SER A 27 -11.78 -15.03 -17.23
CA SER A 27 -13.07 -15.51 -16.72
C SER A 27 -13.50 -16.89 -17.24
N ASP A 28 -12.72 -17.55 -18.12
CA ASP A 28 -13.20 -18.77 -18.77
C ASP A 28 -12.27 -19.98 -18.56
N PRO A 29 -12.72 -21.06 -17.85
CA PRO A 29 -11.94 -22.27 -17.65
C PRO A 29 -11.75 -23.12 -18.92
N TYR A 30 -12.40 -22.76 -20.03
CA TYR A 30 -12.38 -23.50 -21.31
C TYR A 30 -11.53 -22.80 -22.39
N LEU A 31 -10.56 -21.99 -22.04
CA LEU A 31 -9.71 -21.32 -23.02
C LEU A 31 -8.88 -22.31 -23.85
N PRO A 32 -8.94 -22.26 -25.20
CA PRO A 32 -8.15 -23.13 -26.06
C PRO A 32 -6.63 -22.91 -25.85
N ALA A 33 -5.84 -23.95 -26.13
CA ALA A 33 -4.38 -23.97 -25.94
C ALA A 33 -3.62 -22.78 -26.57
N SER A 34 -4.19 -22.13 -27.59
CA SER A 34 -3.65 -20.90 -28.19
C SER A 34 -3.60 -19.70 -27.23
N LEU A 35 -4.58 -19.60 -26.30
CA LEU A 35 -4.63 -18.52 -25.31
C LEU A 35 -3.72 -18.78 -24.11
N SER A 36 -3.41 -20.04 -23.80
CA SER A 36 -2.39 -20.38 -22.80
C SER A 36 -0.99 -19.93 -23.24
N ASN A 37 -0.71 -19.99 -24.54
CA ASN A 37 0.54 -19.51 -25.13
C ASN A 37 0.60 -17.96 -25.15
N ALA A 38 -0.52 -17.29 -25.41
CA ALA A 38 -0.60 -15.82 -25.33
C ALA A 38 -0.36 -15.32 -23.89
N LYS A 39 -0.94 -16.01 -22.89
CA LYS A 39 -0.70 -15.69 -21.47
C LYS A 39 0.78 -15.88 -21.07
N LYS A 40 1.41 -16.95 -21.53
CA LYS A 40 2.85 -17.18 -21.31
C LYS A 40 3.70 -16.11 -21.99
N GLY A 41 3.35 -15.72 -23.23
CA GLY A 41 4.03 -14.66 -23.97
C GLY A 41 3.90 -13.30 -23.30
N TYR A 42 2.71 -12.98 -22.79
CA TYR A 42 2.47 -11.75 -22.03
C TYR A 42 3.32 -11.73 -20.74
N GLN A 43 3.31 -12.82 -19.97
CA GLN A 43 4.09 -12.91 -18.73
C GLN A 43 5.59 -12.77 -19.01
N ALA A 44 6.11 -13.46 -20.01
CA ALA A 44 7.51 -13.33 -20.42
C ALA A 44 7.88 -11.91 -20.85
N GLY A 45 6.99 -11.23 -21.58
CA GLY A 45 7.17 -9.83 -21.98
C GLY A 45 7.15 -8.87 -20.79
N PHE A 46 6.23 -9.09 -19.85
CA PHE A 46 6.14 -8.32 -18.62
C PHE A 46 7.39 -8.50 -17.75
N ASP A 47 7.86 -9.74 -17.58
CA ASP A 47 9.06 -10.04 -16.79
C ASP A 47 10.32 -9.43 -17.42
N ALA A 48 10.43 -9.46 -18.76
CA ALA A 48 11.52 -8.81 -19.48
C ALA A 48 11.49 -7.28 -19.32
N ALA A 49 10.32 -6.65 -19.44
CA ALA A 49 10.14 -5.22 -19.22
C ALA A 49 10.46 -4.82 -17.77
N LYS A 50 9.98 -5.61 -16.80
CA LYS A 50 10.32 -5.46 -15.38
C LYS A 50 11.82 -5.51 -15.14
N ALA A 51 12.50 -6.48 -15.71
CA ALA A 51 13.97 -6.62 -15.58
C ALA A 51 14.70 -5.41 -16.16
N LEU A 52 14.28 -4.91 -17.34
CA LEU A 52 14.86 -3.71 -17.95
C LEU A 52 14.68 -2.47 -17.07
N VAL A 53 13.50 -2.26 -16.51
CA VAL A 53 13.23 -1.12 -15.63
C VAL A 53 14.04 -1.22 -14.34
N LEU A 54 14.06 -2.39 -13.69
CA LEU A 54 14.78 -2.60 -12.44
C LEU A 54 16.31 -2.48 -12.60
N ASN A 55 16.86 -2.81 -13.80
CA ASN A 55 18.28 -2.67 -14.11
C ASN A 55 18.64 -1.28 -14.64
N SER A 56 17.68 -0.40 -14.87
CA SER A 56 17.91 0.99 -15.27
C SER A 56 18.20 1.90 -14.08
N GLY A 57 18.66 3.12 -14.32
CA GLY A 57 18.82 4.14 -13.27
C GLY A 57 17.55 4.47 -12.49
N VAL A 58 16.36 4.28 -13.11
CA VAL A 58 15.05 4.44 -12.46
C VAL A 58 14.74 3.26 -11.52
N GLY A 59 15.33 2.09 -11.75
CA GLY A 59 15.12 0.89 -10.93
C GLY A 59 15.42 1.11 -9.45
N ASN A 60 16.43 1.91 -9.15
CA ASN A 60 16.80 2.23 -7.77
C ASN A 60 15.71 3.03 -7.02
N LEU A 61 14.87 3.78 -7.75
CA LEU A 61 13.76 4.57 -7.15
C LEU A 61 12.52 3.73 -6.85
N ILE A 62 12.39 2.58 -7.53
CA ILE A 62 11.22 1.68 -7.40
C ILE A 62 11.57 0.34 -6.77
N LYS A 63 12.83 0.14 -6.40
CA LYS A 63 13.28 -1.10 -5.76
C LYS A 63 12.67 -1.22 -4.37
N THR A 64 11.87 -2.26 -4.17
CA THR A 64 11.31 -2.59 -2.87
C THR A 64 12.42 -3.09 -1.95
N PRO A 65 12.50 -2.64 -0.68
CA PRO A 65 13.45 -3.15 0.30
C PRO A 65 13.43 -4.67 0.41
N ASP A 66 14.56 -5.26 0.79
CA ASP A 66 14.65 -6.72 0.95
C ASP A 66 14.08 -7.20 2.29
N ASP A 67 14.10 -6.36 3.31
CA ASP A 67 13.45 -6.59 4.60
C ASP A 67 12.29 -5.59 4.76
N ILE A 68 11.08 -6.11 4.78
CA ILE A 68 9.84 -5.36 5.01
C ILE A 68 9.18 -5.96 6.25
N ARG A 69 9.04 -5.16 7.29
CA ARG A 69 8.40 -5.55 8.55
C ARG A 69 7.12 -4.76 8.82
N THR A 70 6.88 -3.70 8.08
CA THR A 70 5.71 -2.85 8.24
C THR A 70 4.98 -2.70 6.91
N LEU A 71 3.67 -2.93 6.93
CA LEU A 71 2.78 -2.76 5.80
C LEU A 71 1.67 -1.79 6.15
N GLN A 72 1.26 -1.01 5.17
CA GLN A 72 0.11 -0.11 5.30
C GLN A 72 -0.98 -0.52 4.32
N GLY A 73 -2.21 -0.43 4.76
CA GLY A 73 -3.34 -0.80 3.93
C GLY A 73 -4.67 -0.46 4.57
N THR A 74 -5.72 -0.99 3.98
CA THR A 74 -7.10 -0.83 4.43
C THR A 74 -7.63 -2.17 4.93
N VAL A 75 -8.31 -2.16 6.05
CA VAL A 75 -8.98 -3.34 6.61
C VAL A 75 -10.13 -3.73 5.70
N THR A 76 -10.15 -4.96 5.19
CA THR A 76 -11.26 -5.49 4.37
C THR A 76 -12.16 -6.44 5.14
N ALA A 77 -11.62 -7.15 6.13
CA ALA A 77 -12.39 -8.01 7.02
C ALA A 77 -11.73 -8.13 8.40
N VAL A 78 -12.55 -8.32 9.44
CA VAL A 78 -12.10 -8.66 10.79
C VAL A 78 -12.92 -9.84 11.27
N SER A 79 -12.28 -10.92 11.69
CA SER A 79 -12.93 -12.15 12.17
C SER A 79 -12.15 -12.75 13.34
N GLY A 80 -12.66 -12.56 14.55
CA GLY A 80 -11.99 -13.05 15.76
C GLY A 80 -10.58 -12.50 15.90
N SER A 81 -9.58 -13.38 15.87
CA SER A 81 -8.15 -13.04 15.92
C SER A 81 -7.51 -12.88 14.54
N THR A 82 -8.30 -12.74 13.48
CA THR A 82 -7.79 -12.62 12.11
C THR A 82 -8.29 -11.34 11.47
N LEU A 83 -7.39 -10.64 10.79
CA LEU A 83 -7.66 -9.41 10.06
C LEU A 83 -7.21 -9.60 8.60
N THR A 84 -8.03 -9.19 7.64
CA THR A 84 -7.61 -9.10 6.24
C THR A 84 -7.25 -7.65 5.91
N LEU A 85 -6.03 -7.46 5.42
CA LEU A 85 -5.46 -6.17 5.05
C LEU A 85 -5.30 -6.10 3.53
N HIS A 86 -5.95 -5.16 2.88
CA HIS A 86 -5.71 -4.83 1.48
C HIS A 86 -4.62 -3.77 1.39
N LEU A 87 -3.49 -4.12 0.76
CA LEU A 87 -2.36 -3.22 0.62
C LEU A 87 -2.61 -2.18 -0.47
N ARG A 88 -2.23 -0.96 -0.20
CA ARG A 88 -2.12 0.05 -1.24
C ARG A 88 -0.80 -0.16 -1.98
N SER A 89 -0.85 -0.87 -3.12
CA SER A 89 0.33 -1.04 -3.97
C SER A 89 0.81 0.33 -4.49
N VAL A 90 2.08 0.61 -4.29
CA VAL A 90 2.74 1.82 -4.80
C VAL A 90 3.64 1.46 -5.98
N ASN A 91 4.03 0.18 -6.08
CA ASN A 91 4.93 -0.32 -7.10
C ASN A 91 4.13 -1.19 -8.10
N PRO A 92 4.09 -0.80 -9.40
CA PRO A 92 3.37 -1.56 -10.42
C PRO A 92 3.92 -2.96 -10.66
N PHE A 93 5.09 -3.28 -10.11
CA PHE A 93 5.73 -4.59 -10.22
C PHE A 93 5.56 -5.47 -8.99
N ASP A 94 4.79 -5.01 -7.99
CA ASP A 94 4.44 -5.85 -6.85
C ASP A 94 3.59 -7.04 -7.29
N ASP A 95 3.73 -8.15 -6.57
CA ASP A 95 2.93 -9.35 -6.83
C ASP A 95 1.46 -9.08 -6.44
N PRO A 96 0.52 -9.09 -7.40
CA PRO A 96 -0.89 -8.86 -7.10
C PRO A 96 -1.50 -9.94 -6.18
N ALA A 97 -0.92 -11.15 -6.11
CA ALA A 97 -1.34 -12.19 -5.18
C ALA A 97 -1.08 -11.82 -3.71
N LEU A 98 -0.20 -10.86 -3.49
CA LEU A 98 0.15 -10.32 -2.18
C LEU A 98 -0.56 -9.01 -1.84
N ALA A 99 -1.50 -8.56 -2.67
CA ALA A 99 -2.29 -7.36 -2.39
C ALA A 99 -3.18 -7.53 -1.14
N ASP A 100 -3.72 -8.72 -0.94
CA ASP A 100 -4.49 -9.06 0.25
C ASP A 100 -3.65 -9.94 1.18
N ARG A 101 -3.51 -9.51 2.45
CA ARG A 101 -2.74 -10.19 3.48
C ARG A 101 -3.63 -10.59 4.65
N THR A 102 -3.39 -11.77 5.17
CA THR A 102 -3.99 -12.24 6.41
C THR A 102 -3.07 -11.90 7.57
N VAL A 103 -3.58 -11.14 8.53
CA VAL A 103 -2.86 -10.72 9.73
C VAL A 103 -3.45 -11.44 10.93
N LEU A 104 -2.63 -12.16 11.67
CA LEU A 104 -3.00 -12.84 12.90
C LEU A 104 -2.77 -11.91 14.09
N LEU A 105 -3.80 -11.79 14.92
CA LEU A 105 -3.78 -11.03 16.17
C LEU A 105 -3.65 -12.02 17.34
N ASP A 106 -2.72 -11.78 18.21
CA ASP A 106 -2.55 -12.57 19.43
C ASP A 106 -2.57 -11.68 20.69
N ALA A 107 -2.41 -12.29 21.85
CA ALA A 107 -2.41 -11.57 23.12
C ALA A 107 -1.24 -10.60 23.29
N SER A 108 -0.17 -10.77 22.51
CA SER A 108 1.02 -9.90 22.53
C SER A 108 0.92 -8.75 21.52
N THR A 109 -0.09 -8.78 20.61
CA THR A 109 -0.28 -7.73 19.62
C THR A 109 -0.68 -6.41 20.30
N THR A 110 0.16 -5.39 20.17
CA THR A 110 -0.16 -4.04 20.64
C THR A 110 -1.01 -3.31 19.61
N ILE A 111 -2.16 -2.80 20.01
CA ILE A 111 -3.02 -2.00 19.12
C ILE A 111 -3.11 -0.58 19.66
N VAL A 112 -2.78 0.39 18.81
CA VAL A 112 -2.83 1.81 19.14
C VAL A 112 -3.58 2.58 18.06
N LYS A 113 -4.20 3.70 18.46
CA LYS A 113 -4.87 4.61 17.55
C LYS A 113 -4.14 5.95 17.56
N LEU A 114 -3.85 6.47 16.38
CA LEU A 114 -3.38 7.84 16.19
C LEU A 114 -4.56 8.81 16.24
N VAL A 115 -4.50 9.74 17.16
CA VAL A 115 -5.51 10.80 17.32
C VAL A 115 -4.84 12.14 17.08
N PRO A 116 -5.36 13.00 16.19
CA PRO A 116 -4.84 14.35 16.01
C PRO A 116 -4.84 15.09 17.36
N LYS A 117 -3.74 15.78 17.67
CA LYS A 117 -3.70 16.65 18.84
C LYS A 117 -4.61 17.85 18.64
N ASP A 118 -5.08 18.41 19.74
CA ASP A 118 -5.73 19.70 19.71
C ASP A 118 -4.82 20.76 19.07
N PRO A 119 -5.32 21.56 18.11
CA PRO A 119 -4.51 22.51 17.39
C PRO A 119 -3.83 23.55 18.30
N ALA A 120 -4.51 24.01 19.37
CA ALA A 120 -3.93 24.98 20.30
C ALA A 120 -2.82 24.35 21.14
N ALA A 121 -3.00 23.12 21.61
CA ALA A 121 -1.98 22.36 22.33
C ALA A 121 -0.74 22.12 21.43
N TYR A 122 -0.94 21.72 20.19
CA TYR A 122 0.15 21.52 19.23
C TYR A 122 0.92 22.81 18.96
N GLN A 123 0.24 23.94 18.78
CA GLN A 123 0.88 25.26 18.60
C GLN A 123 1.71 25.69 19.82
N ALA A 124 1.23 25.41 21.03
CA ALA A 124 1.99 25.69 22.25
C ALA A 124 3.25 24.83 22.36
N GLU A 125 3.18 23.53 22.00
CA GLU A 125 4.34 22.65 21.92
C GLU A 125 5.34 23.13 20.86
N LEU A 126 4.87 23.54 19.69
CA LEU A 126 5.71 24.05 18.60
C LEU A 126 6.43 25.35 18.99
N ALA A 127 5.74 26.28 19.67
CA ALA A 127 6.34 27.49 20.18
C ALA A 127 7.44 27.20 21.23
N SER A 128 7.20 26.24 22.11
CA SER A 128 8.17 25.79 23.10
C SER A 128 9.39 25.14 22.46
N PHE A 129 9.17 24.30 21.45
CA PHE A 129 10.23 23.68 20.64
C PHE A 129 11.08 24.74 19.92
N THR A 130 10.45 25.73 19.30
CA THR A 130 11.14 26.82 18.58
C THR A 130 12.03 27.61 19.54
N LYS A 131 11.55 27.95 20.74
CA LYS A 131 12.35 28.63 21.77
C LYS A 131 13.55 27.79 22.23
N ALA A 132 13.33 26.50 22.44
CA ALA A 132 14.42 25.59 22.86
C ALA A 132 15.49 25.40 21.79
N SER A 133 15.09 25.41 20.50
CA SER A 133 15.98 25.23 19.35
C SER A 133 16.81 26.50 19.02
N GLN A 134 16.37 27.68 19.39
CA GLN A 134 17.08 28.94 19.12
C GLN A 134 18.34 29.15 19.96
N GLY A 135 18.50 28.40 21.05
CA GLY A 135 19.64 28.56 21.98
C GLY A 135 20.52 27.30 22.12
N SER A 136 20.23 26.23 21.43
CA SER A 136 20.88 24.94 21.66
C SER A 136 21.41 24.33 20.37
N THR A 137 22.65 23.81 20.42
CA THR A 137 23.23 22.92 19.40
C THR A 137 22.69 21.48 19.52
N ALA A 138 21.88 21.20 20.53
CA ALA A 138 21.27 19.90 20.72
C ALA A 138 20.12 19.70 19.71
N SER A 139 20.10 18.54 19.06
CA SER A 139 19.02 18.15 18.14
C SER A 139 17.74 17.90 18.94
N ALA A 140 16.90 18.92 19.07
CA ALA A 140 15.58 18.76 19.67
C ALA A 140 14.65 18.01 18.72
N THR A 141 13.84 17.08 19.22
CA THR A 141 12.84 16.38 18.42
C THR A 141 11.59 17.28 18.23
N PRO A 142 11.15 17.54 17.02
CA PRO A 142 9.92 18.30 16.78
C PRO A 142 8.70 17.63 17.43
N PRO A 143 7.69 18.41 17.89
CA PRO A 143 6.49 17.86 18.48
C PRO A 143 5.69 17.05 17.43
N ALA A 144 5.20 15.89 17.84
CA ALA A 144 4.36 15.05 16.97
C ALA A 144 2.96 15.67 16.81
N LEU A 145 2.41 15.62 15.58
CA LEU A 145 1.09 16.12 15.25
C LEU A 145 -0.03 15.23 15.83
N PHE A 146 0.27 13.97 16.10
CA PHE A 146 -0.67 12.98 16.62
C PHE A 146 -0.23 12.53 18.02
N SER A 147 -1.21 12.17 18.83
CA SER A 147 -1.03 11.41 20.06
C SER A 147 -1.42 9.95 19.83
N THR A 148 -0.81 9.07 20.60
CA THR A 148 -1.08 7.63 20.54
C THR A 148 -1.99 7.25 21.72
N VAL A 149 -3.09 6.57 21.43
CA VAL A 149 -4.03 6.06 22.44
C VAL A 149 -4.10 4.53 22.30
N VAL A 150 -4.00 3.81 23.41
CA VAL A 150 -4.16 2.35 23.41
C VAL A 150 -5.57 2.00 22.95
N ALA A 151 -5.65 1.03 22.08
CA ALA A 151 -6.91 0.56 21.49
C ALA A 151 -7.00 -0.98 21.58
N SER A 152 -8.15 -1.52 21.26
CA SER A 152 -8.37 -2.97 21.20
C SER A 152 -8.73 -3.42 19.79
N ALA A 153 -8.76 -4.73 19.55
CA ALA A 153 -9.19 -5.30 18.27
C ALA A 153 -10.61 -4.86 17.87
N ALA A 154 -11.49 -4.57 18.83
CA ALA A 154 -12.82 -4.04 18.57
C ALA A 154 -12.82 -2.62 17.95
N SER A 155 -11.71 -1.91 18.02
CA SER A 155 -11.54 -0.59 17.38
C SER A 155 -11.15 -0.67 15.92
N LEU A 156 -10.82 -1.88 15.42
CA LEU A 156 -10.52 -2.12 14.00
C LEU A 156 -11.82 -2.13 13.21
N THR A 157 -11.95 -1.24 12.24
CA THR A 157 -13.16 -1.12 11.41
C THR A 157 -12.84 -1.44 9.96
N VAL A 158 -13.75 -2.15 9.29
CA VAL A 158 -13.65 -2.38 7.84
C VAL A 158 -13.68 -1.04 7.12
N GLY A 159 -12.79 -0.87 6.14
CA GLY A 159 -12.56 0.39 5.44
C GLY A 159 -11.57 1.32 6.15
N GLY A 160 -11.18 1.03 7.40
CA GLY A 160 -10.22 1.84 8.15
C GLY A 160 -8.77 1.63 7.67
N PRO A 161 -7.98 2.71 7.53
CA PRO A 161 -6.56 2.61 7.21
C PRO A 161 -5.76 2.22 8.47
N ILE A 162 -4.85 1.26 8.30
CA ILE A 162 -3.96 0.81 9.38
C ILE A 162 -2.53 0.63 8.88
N SER A 163 -1.60 0.69 9.82
CA SER A 163 -0.21 0.24 9.66
C SER A 163 0.00 -0.98 10.55
N VAL A 164 0.54 -2.05 9.99
CA VAL A 164 0.79 -3.31 10.70
C VAL A 164 2.28 -3.59 10.68
N THR A 165 2.86 -3.88 11.84
CA THR A 165 4.26 -4.26 12.00
C THR A 165 4.34 -5.69 12.49
N ALA A 166 5.29 -6.47 11.95
CA ALA A 166 5.62 -7.82 12.36
C ALA A 166 7.07 -7.88 12.87
N SER A 167 7.38 -8.87 13.68
CA SER A 167 8.75 -9.13 14.16
C SER A 167 9.66 -9.72 13.09
N GLU A 168 9.09 -10.31 12.06
CA GLU A 168 9.80 -10.97 10.95
C GLU A 168 9.66 -10.20 9.62
N ASN A 169 10.44 -10.62 8.62
CA ASN A 169 10.31 -10.09 7.26
C ASN A 169 9.05 -10.65 6.58
N ILE A 170 8.10 -9.78 6.31
CA ILE A 170 6.79 -10.10 5.73
C ILE A 170 6.69 -9.78 4.24
N LYS A 171 7.80 -9.49 3.56
CA LYS A 171 7.82 -9.09 2.14
C LYS A 171 7.02 -10.04 1.24
N THR A 172 7.19 -11.35 1.45
CA THR A 172 6.58 -12.41 0.60
C THR A 172 5.51 -13.23 1.32
N LEU A 173 5.24 -12.94 2.60
CA LEU A 173 4.28 -13.71 3.38
C LEU A 173 2.86 -13.24 3.09
N LYS A 174 1.97 -14.16 2.76
CA LYS A 174 0.55 -13.89 2.60
C LYS A 174 -0.18 -13.85 3.95
N GLU A 175 0.36 -14.57 4.95
CA GLU A 175 -0.14 -14.62 6.32
C GLU A 175 1.01 -14.42 7.29
N PHE A 176 0.80 -13.63 8.34
CA PHE A 176 1.81 -13.33 9.37
C PHE A 176 1.16 -12.85 10.68
N ALA A 177 1.89 -12.97 11.79
CA ALA A 177 1.49 -12.44 13.09
C ALA A 177 1.91 -10.97 13.23
N ALA A 178 1.00 -10.13 13.71
CA ALA A 178 1.30 -8.73 14.01
C ALA A 178 1.90 -8.58 15.41
N SER A 179 3.01 -7.85 15.53
CA SER A 179 3.50 -7.34 16.82
C SER A 179 2.79 -6.05 17.22
N ASP A 180 2.58 -5.14 16.24
CA ASP A 180 1.98 -3.84 16.46
C ASP A 180 1.01 -3.49 15.35
N ILE A 181 -0.12 -2.89 15.72
CA ILE A 181 -1.10 -2.33 14.80
C ILE A 181 -1.36 -0.88 15.18
N GLN A 182 -1.21 0.01 14.22
CA GLN A 182 -1.50 1.41 14.36
C GLN A 182 -2.70 1.79 13.50
N ILE A 183 -3.80 2.17 14.15
CA ILE A 183 -4.98 2.68 13.45
C ILE A 183 -4.69 4.13 13.05
N LEU A 184 -4.65 4.36 11.74
CA LEU A 184 -4.36 5.67 11.18
C LEU A 184 -5.63 6.53 11.15
N PRO A 185 -5.51 7.85 11.24
CA PRO A 185 -6.66 8.72 11.02
C PRO A 185 -7.19 8.51 9.60
N GLY A 186 -8.49 8.29 9.46
CA GLY A 186 -9.14 8.24 8.15
C GLY A 186 -8.97 9.59 7.46
N THR A 187 -8.76 9.55 6.13
CA THR A 187 -8.90 10.76 5.33
C THR A 187 -10.37 11.14 5.34
N SER A 188 -10.77 12.04 6.27
CA SER A 188 -12.03 12.75 6.10
C SER A 188 -11.89 13.56 4.83
N THR A 189 -12.51 13.10 3.74
CA THR A 189 -12.75 13.98 2.57
C THR A 189 -13.61 15.13 3.08
N PRO A 190 -13.16 16.39 2.89
CA PRO A 190 -13.95 17.55 3.25
C PRO A 190 -15.23 17.63 2.44
#